data_7b82103581bd6ffdea8f2c4b0e61544e
#
_entry.id   7b82103581bd6ffdea8f2c4b0e61544e
#
_cell.length_a   1.000
_cell.length_b   1.000
_cell.length_c   1.000
_cell.angle_alpha   90.00
_cell.angle_beta   90.00
_cell.angle_gamma   90.00
#
_symmetry.space_group_name_H-M   'P 1'
#
loop_
_entity.id
_entity.type
_entity.pdbx_description
1 polymer ?
#
loop_
_entity_poly.entity_id
_entity_poly.type
_entity_poly.pdbx_seq_one_letter_code
_entity_poly.pdbx_strand_id
1 'polypeptide(L)'
;FTSSANPSIAAASIKAIEIAKKSEHLRDEIRKNSDLIRAGLRDLEIPHLDNDSHIIPIHLEDPRLCKEAANLLIEDHGIYIQPVFYPTVPKGDERFRVTITPKHQSEDIKRFLFSLNQVWDKLSLRRESYTSAQKSQVAKIY
;
A
#
# COMPACT_ATOMS: atom_id res chain seq x y z
N PHE A 1 9.61 12.98 33.21
CA PHE A 1 10.21 11.67 33.46
C PHE A 1 9.13 10.61 33.55
N THR A 2 9.14 9.62 32.62
CA THR A 2 8.24 8.46 32.67
C THR A 2 9.00 7.34 33.37
N SER A 3 8.72 7.14 34.67
CA SER A 3 9.48 6.21 35.50
C SER A 3 8.91 4.78 35.51
N SER A 4 7.66 4.57 35.09
CA SER A 4 7.05 3.24 35.06
C SER A 4 6.00 3.13 33.94
N ALA A 5 5.91 1.95 33.36
CA ALA A 5 4.84 1.63 32.40
C ALA A 5 3.48 1.52 33.12
N ASN A 6 2.43 2.05 32.51
CA ASN A 6 1.07 1.89 33.03
C ASN A 6 0.71 0.39 33.01
N PRO A 7 0.25 -0.20 34.13
CA PRO A 7 -0.11 -1.62 34.20
C PRO A 7 -1.14 -2.08 33.17
N SER A 8 -2.11 -1.21 32.82
CA SER A 8 -3.11 -1.50 31.80
C SER A 8 -2.48 -1.61 30.39
N ILE A 9 -1.52 -0.75 30.09
CA ILE A 9 -0.78 -0.81 28.80
C ILE A 9 0.08 -2.08 28.77
N ALA A 10 0.75 -2.43 29.88
CA ALA A 10 1.55 -3.65 29.94
C ALA A 10 0.70 -4.90 29.74
N ALA A 11 -0.47 -4.99 30.41
CA ALA A 11 -1.40 -6.10 30.26
C ALA A 11 -1.95 -6.21 28.82
N ALA A 12 -2.34 -5.07 28.20
CA ALA A 12 -2.79 -5.04 26.82
C ALA A 12 -1.68 -5.48 25.85
N SER A 13 -0.44 -5.06 26.07
CA SER A 13 0.70 -5.45 25.24
C SER A 13 0.99 -6.95 25.31
N ILE A 14 0.95 -7.54 26.52
CA ILE A 14 1.10 -8.99 26.71
C ILE A 14 0.02 -9.73 25.91
N LYS A 15 -1.23 -9.29 26.04
CA LYS A 15 -2.37 -9.90 25.33
C LYS A 15 -2.25 -9.78 23.81
N ALA A 16 -1.82 -8.60 23.31
CA ALA A 16 -1.58 -8.38 21.88
C ALA A 16 -0.50 -9.32 21.33
N ILE A 17 0.59 -9.52 22.07
CA ILE A 17 1.66 -10.45 21.67
C ILE A 17 1.17 -11.89 21.67
N GLU A 18 0.39 -12.31 22.66
CA GLU A 18 -0.20 -13.66 22.71
C GLU A 18 -1.12 -13.93 21.50
N ILE A 19 -1.95 -12.95 21.15
CA ILE A 19 -2.83 -13.02 19.97
C ILE A 19 -1.99 -13.11 18.70
N ALA A 20 -0.99 -12.23 18.55
CA ALA A 20 -0.12 -12.20 17.37
C ALA A 20 0.62 -13.53 17.15
N LYS A 21 1.12 -14.16 18.23
CA LYS A 21 1.77 -15.48 18.16
C LYS A 21 0.86 -16.58 17.64
N LYS A 22 -0.44 -16.50 17.90
CA LYS A 22 -1.44 -17.52 17.51
C LYS A 22 -2.13 -17.21 16.19
N SER A 23 -1.83 -16.08 15.55
CA SER A 23 -2.56 -15.56 14.40
C SER A 23 -1.78 -15.71 13.08
N GLU A 24 -1.18 -16.87 12.83
CA GLU A 24 -0.48 -17.15 11.55
C GLU A 24 -1.43 -17.01 10.36
N HIS A 25 -2.66 -17.52 10.47
CA HIS A 25 -3.69 -17.40 9.44
C HIS A 25 -3.96 -15.95 9.00
N LEU A 26 -3.87 -14.97 9.91
CA LEU A 26 -4.05 -13.56 9.56
C LEU A 26 -2.88 -13.04 8.74
N ARG A 27 -1.66 -13.51 9.02
CA ARG A 27 -0.47 -13.16 8.21
C ARG A 27 -0.55 -13.76 6.81
N ASP A 28 -1.06 -14.97 6.69
CA ASP A 28 -1.26 -15.63 5.40
C ASP A 28 -2.32 -14.90 4.55
N GLU A 29 -3.43 -14.45 5.17
CA GLU A 29 -4.42 -13.62 4.48
C GLU A 29 -3.82 -12.27 4.02
N ILE A 30 -2.97 -11.62 4.83
CA ILE A 30 -2.27 -10.41 4.42
C ILE A 30 -1.38 -10.67 3.21
N ARG A 31 -0.58 -11.76 3.20
CA ARG A 31 0.28 -12.14 2.08
C ARG A 31 -0.53 -12.35 0.82
N LYS A 32 -1.56 -13.19 0.89
CA LYS A 32 -2.48 -13.48 -0.21
C LYS A 32 -3.12 -12.21 -0.78
N ASN A 33 -3.64 -11.34 0.06
CA ASN A 33 -4.26 -10.09 -0.36
C ASN A 33 -3.24 -9.13 -1.00
N SER A 34 -2.02 -9.08 -0.46
CA SER A 34 -0.93 -8.28 -1.02
C SER A 34 -0.51 -8.76 -2.40
N ASP A 35 -0.44 -10.09 -2.59
CA ASP A 35 -0.09 -10.70 -3.88
C ASP A 35 -1.18 -10.47 -4.93
N LEU A 36 -2.46 -10.51 -4.54
CA LEU A 36 -3.57 -10.17 -5.43
C LEU A 36 -3.51 -8.72 -5.91
N ILE A 37 -3.19 -7.77 -5.02
CA ILE A 37 -3.04 -6.36 -5.42
C ILE A 37 -1.84 -6.19 -6.35
N ARG A 38 -0.67 -6.78 -6.04
CA ARG A 38 0.50 -6.69 -6.91
C ARG A 38 0.25 -7.29 -8.28
N ALA A 39 -0.43 -8.44 -8.33
CA ALA A 39 -0.83 -9.04 -9.61
C ALA A 39 -1.72 -8.07 -10.41
N GLY A 40 -2.77 -7.52 -9.80
CA GLY A 40 -3.64 -6.56 -10.46
C GLY A 40 -2.95 -5.27 -10.91
N LEU A 41 -2.02 -4.74 -10.11
CA LEU A 41 -1.22 -3.57 -10.48
C LEU A 41 -0.32 -3.86 -11.70
N ARG A 42 0.28 -5.06 -11.77
CA ARG A 42 1.07 -5.50 -12.94
C ARG A 42 0.20 -5.64 -14.19
N ASP A 43 -0.98 -6.26 -14.05
CA ASP A 43 -1.91 -6.42 -15.18
C ASP A 43 -2.41 -5.07 -15.72
N LEU A 44 -2.59 -4.09 -14.84
CA LEU A 44 -2.97 -2.72 -15.18
C LEU A 44 -1.78 -1.82 -15.58
N GLU A 45 -0.55 -2.35 -15.56
CA GLU A 45 0.67 -1.60 -15.85
C GLU A 45 0.86 -0.35 -14.95
N ILE A 46 0.35 -0.40 -13.72
CA ILE A 46 0.47 0.69 -12.75
C ILE A 46 1.80 0.57 -12.02
N PRO A 47 2.65 1.65 -12.06
CA PRO A 47 3.97 1.65 -11.44
C PRO A 47 3.90 1.43 -9.92
N HIS A 48 4.56 0.41 -9.40
CA HIS A 48 4.61 0.13 -7.97
C HIS A 48 5.94 -0.52 -7.58
N LEU A 49 6.28 -0.41 -6.30
CA LEU A 49 7.44 -1.10 -5.75
C LEU A 49 7.10 -2.57 -5.48
N ASP A 50 7.78 -3.47 -6.14
CA ASP A 50 7.67 -4.91 -5.88
C ASP A 50 8.55 -5.27 -4.67
N ASN A 51 7.91 -5.60 -3.56
CA ASN A 51 8.55 -5.98 -2.30
C ASN A 51 7.72 -7.07 -1.60
N ASP A 52 8.28 -7.70 -0.57
CA ASP A 52 7.58 -8.74 0.21
C ASP A 52 6.76 -8.18 1.38
N SER A 53 6.63 -6.85 1.49
CA SER A 53 5.89 -6.19 2.55
C SER A 53 4.39 -6.18 2.28
N HIS A 54 3.59 -6.06 3.34
CA HIS A 54 2.16 -5.76 3.27
C HIS A 54 1.87 -4.29 2.90
N ILE A 55 2.90 -3.46 2.81
CA ILE A 55 2.83 -2.08 2.34
C ILE A 55 3.26 -2.06 0.88
N ILE A 56 2.38 -1.61 0.00
CA ILE A 56 2.62 -1.54 -1.45
C ILE A 56 2.70 -0.07 -1.85
N PRO A 57 3.89 0.45 -2.15
CA PRO A 57 4.04 1.80 -2.70
C PRO A 57 3.65 1.82 -4.18
N ILE A 58 2.77 2.77 -4.56
CA ILE A 58 2.37 3.01 -5.96
C ILE A 58 2.94 4.36 -6.37
N HIS A 59 3.81 4.39 -7.38
CA HIS A 59 4.54 5.59 -7.79
C HIS A 59 3.72 6.50 -8.69
N LEU A 60 3.76 7.82 -8.40
CA LEU A 60 3.13 8.85 -9.22
C LEU A 60 4.12 9.95 -9.65
N GLU A 61 5.24 10.13 -8.93
CA GLU A 61 6.37 11.01 -9.27
C GLU A 61 6.05 12.52 -9.39
N ASP A 62 4.80 12.93 -9.21
CA ASP A 62 4.35 14.34 -9.19
C ASP A 62 3.42 14.58 -7.98
N PRO A 63 3.75 15.55 -7.10
CA PRO A 63 2.98 15.78 -5.87
C PRO A 63 1.56 16.30 -6.15
N ARG A 64 1.34 17.03 -7.24
CA ARG A 64 0.01 17.56 -7.62
C ARG A 64 -0.87 16.44 -8.13
N LEU A 65 -0.36 15.61 -9.04
CA LEU A 65 -1.08 14.43 -9.56
C LEU A 65 -1.36 13.43 -8.45
N CYS A 66 -0.41 13.21 -7.54
CA CYS A 66 -0.60 12.34 -6.39
C CYS A 66 -1.74 12.82 -5.48
N LYS A 67 -1.81 14.14 -5.21
CA LYS A 67 -2.90 14.74 -4.42
C LYS A 67 -4.24 14.65 -5.15
N GLU A 68 -4.26 14.99 -6.44
CA GLU A 68 -5.46 14.97 -7.27
C GLU A 68 -6.02 13.54 -7.40
N ALA A 69 -5.17 12.56 -7.66
CA ALA A 69 -5.57 11.16 -7.73
C ALA A 69 -6.13 10.65 -6.38
N ALA A 70 -5.53 11.05 -5.25
CA ALA A 70 -6.06 10.71 -3.93
C ALA A 70 -7.44 11.33 -3.69
N ASN A 71 -7.65 12.58 -4.09
CA ASN A 71 -8.95 13.25 -3.98
C ASN A 71 -10.02 12.56 -4.85
N LEU A 72 -9.70 12.23 -6.10
CA LEU A 72 -10.63 11.51 -6.97
C LEU A 72 -11.00 10.13 -6.42
N LEU A 73 -10.04 9.40 -5.85
CA LEU A 73 -10.33 8.11 -5.22
C LEU A 73 -11.33 8.24 -4.06
N ILE A 74 -11.23 9.30 -3.25
CA ILE A 74 -12.16 9.48 -2.13
C ILE A 74 -13.51 10.05 -2.60
N GLU A 75 -13.51 11.05 -3.50
CA GLU A 75 -14.71 11.75 -3.93
C GLU A 75 -15.58 10.91 -4.87
N ASP A 76 -14.99 10.28 -5.88
CA ASP A 76 -15.72 9.52 -6.91
C ASP A 76 -15.94 8.05 -6.50
N HIS A 77 -15.05 7.46 -5.69
CA HIS A 77 -15.05 6.03 -5.39
C HIS A 77 -15.20 5.68 -3.91
N GLY A 78 -15.12 6.67 -3.00
CA GLY A 78 -15.18 6.45 -1.55
C GLY A 78 -14.00 5.64 -1.01
N ILE A 79 -12.83 5.72 -1.67
CA ILE A 79 -11.62 5.00 -1.28
C ILE A 79 -10.58 5.97 -0.78
N TYR A 80 -10.27 5.88 0.52
CA TYR A 80 -9.15 6.63 1.10
C TYR A 80 -7.84 5.91 0.85
N ILE A 81 -6.86 6.64 0.32
CA ILE A 81 -5.48 6.19 0.16
C ILE A 81 -4.53 7.25 0.72
N GLN A 82 -3.43 6.83 1.34
CA GLN A 82 -2.46 7.75 1.93
C GLN A 82 -1.44 8.20 0.88
N PRO A 83 -1.48 9.46 0.41
CA PRO A 83 -0.41 10.02 -0.39
C PRO A 83 0.81 10.34 0.50
N VAL A 84 2.01 10.15 -0.04
CA VAL A 84 3.28 10.41 0.64
C VAL A 84 4.12 11.35 -0.22
N PHE A 85 4.58 12.45 0.40
CA PHE A 85 5.31 13.53 -0.25
C PHE A 85 6.64 13.83 0.43
N TYR A 86 7.44 14.69 -0.20
CA TYR A 86 8.59 15.32 0.44
C TYR A 86 8.16 16.01 1.76
N PRO A 87 8.92 15.91 2.87
CA PRO A 87 10.25 15.30 2.99
C PRO A 87 10.25 13.80 3.35
N THR A 88 9.10 13.14 3.45
CA THR A 88 9.03 11.71 3.79
C THR A 88 9.63 10.82 2.71
N VAL A 89 9.50 11.25 1.45
CA VAL A 89 10.17 10.67 0.28
C VAL A 89 10.92 11.77 -0.46
N PRO A 90 11.96 11.45 -1.25
CA PRO A 90 12.62 12.42 -2.13
C PRO A 90 11.62 13.05 -3.11
N LYS A 91 11.95 14.27 -3.60
CA LYS A 91 11.18 14.90 -4.68
C LYS A 91 11.28 14.08 -5.96
N GLY A 92 10.14 13.88 -6.62
CA GLY A 92 10.04 13.01 -7.80
C GLY A 92 9.81 11.54 -7.45
N ASP A 93 9.62 11.21 -6.17
CA ASP A 93 9.38 9.85 -5.67
C ASP A 93 8.05 9.78 -4.87
N GLU A 94 7.18 10.73 -5.16
CA GLU A 94 5.85 10.80 -4.57
C GLU A 94 5.05 9.56 -4.93
N ARG A 95 4.31 9.05 -3.95
CA ARG A 95 3.65 7.75 -4.06
C ARG A 95 2.43 7.62 -3.19
N PHE A 96 1.57 6.68 -3.50
CA PHE A 96 0.59 6.17 -2.57
C PHE A 96 1.20 5.09 -1.68
N ARG A 97 0.79 5.07 -0.42
CA ARG A 97 1.08 3.99 0.52
C ARG A 97 -0.17 3.15 0.72
N VAL A 98 -0.25 2.03 0.04
CA VAL A 98 -1.33 1.05 0.23
C VAL A 98 -0.94 0.10 1.35
N THR A 99 -1.78 0.00 2.39
CA THR A 99 -1.57 -0.90 3.52
C THR A 99 -2.68 -1.93 3.57
N ILE A 100 -2.32 -3.19 3.45
CA ILE A 100 -3.25 -4.31 3.39
C ILE A 100 -3.48 -4.89 4.78
N THR A 101 -4.73 -5.28 5.04
CA THR A 101 -5.14 -5.95 6.28
C THR A 101 -5.87 -7.26 5.98
N PRO A 102 -5.99 -8.17 6.96
CA PRO A 102 -6.72 -9.43 6.76
C PRO A 102 -8.22 -9.24 6.56
N LYS A 103 -8.73 -8.03 6.84
CA LYS A 103 -10.17 -7.70 6.70
C LYS A 103 -10.60 -7.34 5.29
N HIS A 104 -9.64 -7.02 4.41
CA HIS A 104 -9.96 -6.73 3.02
C HIS A 104 -10.36 -8.02 2.31
N GLN A 105 -11.56 -8.04 1.76
CA GLN A 105 -12.09 -9.14 0.96
C GLN A 105 -11.66 -9.02 -0.50
N SER A 106 -11.79 -10.10 -1.27
CA SER A 106 -11.45 -10.08 -2.71
C SER A 106 -12.23 -9.01 -3.48
N GLU A 107 -13.46 -8.73 -3.10
CA GLU A 107 -14.31 -7.70 -3.68
C GLU A 107 -13.78 -6.29 -3.42
N ASP A 108 -13.25 -6.03 -2.23
CA ASP A 108 -12.61 -4.75 -1.89
C ASP A 108 -11.37 -4.51 -2.74
N ILE A 109 -10.56 -5.58 -2.94
CA ILE A 109 -9.36 -5.53 -3.77
C ILE A 109 -9.73 -5.27 -5.24
N LYS A 110 -10.72 -5.96 -5.77
CA LYS A 110 -11.21 -5.75 -7.14
C LYS A 110 -11.74 -4.34 -7.33
N ARG A 111 -12.55 -3.87 -6.39
CA ARG A 111 -13.09 -2.50 -6.40
C ARG A 111 -11.96 -1.47 -6.35
N PHE A 112 -10.97 -1.67 -5.50
CA PHE A 112 -9.79 -0.79 -5.41
C PHE A 112 -9.04 -0.73 -6.74
N LEU A 113 -8.70 -1.87 -7.35
CA LEU A 113 -7.97 -1.94 -8.61
C LEU A 113 -8.78 -1.30 -9.76
N PHE A 114 -10.08 -1.55 -9.82
CA PHE A 114 -10.97 -0.93 -10.80
C PHE A 114 -11.01 0.60 -10.67
N SER A 115 -11.22 1.11 -9.45
CA SER A 115 -11.27 2.54 -9.17
C SER A 115 -9.93 3.22 -9.45
N LEU A 116 -8.84 2.56 -9.06
CA LEU A 116 -7.48 3.04 -9.32
C LEU A 116 -7.23 3.15 -10.84
N ASN A 117 -7.64 2.15 -11.61
CA ASN A 117 -7.51 2.16 -13.07
C ASN A 117 -8.27 3.34 -13.70
N GLN A 118 -9.51 3.60 -13.25
CA GLN A 118 -10.30 4.73 -13.75
C GLN A 118 -9.64 6.08 -13.45
N VAL A 119 -9.06 6.26 -12.25
CA VAL A 119 -8.32 7.47 -11.90
C VAL A 119 -7.05 7.60 -12.74
N TRP A 120 -6.34 6.50 -13.00
CA TRP A 120 -5.17 6.47 -13.88
C TRP A 120 -5.49 6.94 -15.29
N ASP A 121 -6.59 6.44 -15.86
CA ASP A 121 -7.07 6.84 -17.19
C ASP A 121 -7.52 8.31 -17.20
N LYS A 122 -8.31 8.74 -16.21
CA LYS A 122 -8.84 10.11 -16.09
C LYS A 122 -7.75 11.17 -16.04
N LEU A 123 -6.66 10.87 -15.33
CA LEU A 123 -5.52 11.78 -15.20
C LEU A 123 -4.39 11.51 -16.21
N SER A 124 -4.57 10.56 -17.12
CA SER A 124 -3.56 10.13 -18.09
C SER A 124 -2.20 9.86 -17.44
N LEU A 125 -2.23 9.16 -16.29
CA LEU A 125 -1.03 8.85 -15.53
C LEU A 125 -0.16 7.83 -16.26
N ARG A 126 1.16 7.94 -16.04
CA ARG A 126 2.14 7.05 -16.65
C ARG A 126 1.85 5.60 -16.27
N ARG A 127 1.93 4.70 -17.26
CA ARG A 127 1.92 3.25 -17.10
C ARG A 127 3.29 2.68 -17.42
N GLU A 128 3.64 1.58 -16.79
CA GLU A 128 4.94 0.95 -16.96
C GLU A 128 4.81 -0.57 -16.93
N SER A 129 5.31 -1.24 -17.98
CA SER A 129 5.38 -2.70 -17.98
C SER A 129 6.57 -3.16 -17.15
N TYR A 130 6.32 -3.95 -16.11
CA TYR A 130 7.35 -4.52 -15.25
C TYR A 130 8.08 -5.66 -15.94
N THR A 131 9.28 -5.40 -16.45
CA THR A 131 10.16 -6.45 -16.93
C THR A 131 10.99 -7.03 -15.77
N SER A 132 11.36 -8.32 -15.88
CA SER A 132 12.15 -9.04 -14.85
C SER A 132 13.51 -8.38 -14.53
N ALA A 133 14.01 -7.50 -15.42
CA ALA A 133 15.25 -6.75 -15.19
C ALA A 133 15.08 -5.59 -14.16
N GLN A 134 13.88 -5.00 -14.01
CA GLN A 134 13.61 -3.95 -13.04
C GLN A 134 13.50 -4.50 -11.61
N LYS A 135 13.10 -5.76 -11.45
CA LYS A 135 13.08 -6.46 -10.15
C LYS A 135 14.45 -6.54 -9.49
N SER A 136 15.54 -6.61 -10.28
CA SER A 136 16.90 -6.75 -9.76
C SER A 136 17.53 -5.43 -9.31
N GLN A 137 17.08 -4.26 -9.80
CA GLN A 137 17.65 -2.97 -9.42
C GLN A 137 17.09 -2.45 -8.09
N VAL A 138 15.84 -2.74 -7.79
CA VAL A 138 15.18 -2.29 -6.54
C VAL A 138 15.71 -3.07 -5.33
N ALA A 139 16.05 -4.36 -5.49
CA ALA A 139 16.65 -5.18 -4.42
C ALA A 139 18.06 -4.71 -3.97
N LYS A 140 18.69 -3.77 -4.68
CA LYS A 140 20.02 -3.24 -4.35
C LYS A 140 20.00 -1.91 -3.60
N ILE A 141 18.82 -1.33 -3.34
CA ILE A 141 18.67 0.01 -2.73
C ILE A 141 18.26 -0.07 -1.24
N TYR A 142 17.95 -1.27 -0.73
CA TYR A 142 17.64 -1.51 0.69
C TYR A 142 18.54 -2.56 1.31
#